data_c5f0455cf96ac58ad26910de277937bb
#
_entry.id   c5f0455cf96ac58ad26910de277937bb
#
_cell.length_a   1.000
_cell.length_b   1.000
_cell.length_c   1.000
_cell.angle_alpha   90.00
_cell.angle_beta   90.00
_cell.angle_gamma   90.00
#
_symmetry.space_group_name_H-M   'P 1'
#
loop_
_entity.id
_entity.type
_entity.pdbx_description
1 polymer ?
#
loop_
_entity_poly.entity_id
_entity_poly.type
_entity_poly.pdbx_seq_one_letter_code
_entity_poly.pdbx_strand_id
1 'polypeptide(L)'
;SLEQRNMHFEQENKKLVKANNIVIVGGGPVGVELAGEIADYYPGKNVTLIQKSDRLLNGFRKKTSETAHKLLSKLGVRVLLNDTMEENINGEYFTTNSKQLLTADLIYNCVGVKVNTDWLTKNFSLSLNDHGHLRVDDFLRVQSYDNIFAIGDCSNIKEAKLGYLADIQGEAVAKNMLRLVKDKKLKAYKTNPDVVLVPTGRESGLVQLPFAVTTLNFLVNMKQKDLFILKAFKGLGVKQSINQA
;
A
#
# COMPACT_ATOMS: atom_id res chain seq x y z
N SER A 1 -2.74 -20.56 -11.23
CA SER A 1 -3.97 -21.12 -10.62
C SER A 1 -4.11 -20.67 -9.17
N LEU A 2 -5.29 -20.84 -8.56
CA LEU A 2 -5.51 -20.58 -7.14
C LEU A 2 -4.60 -21.46 -6.27
N GLU A 3 -4.45 -22.72 -6.65
CA GLU A 3 -3.59 -23.69 -5.98
C GLU A 3 -2.12 -23.25 -5.97
N GLN A 4 -1.58 -22.79 -7.09
CA GLN A 4 -0.21 -22.26 -7.15
C GLN A 4 -0.03 -21.04 -6.23
N ARG A 5 -1.05 -20.19 -6.12
CA ARG A 5 -1.01 -19.05 -5.21
C ARG A 5 -1.00 -19.49 -3.75
N ASN A 6 -1.84 -20.44 -3.37
CA ASN A 6 -1.87 -21.00 -2.02
C ASN A 6 -0.53 -21.64 -1.65
N MET A 7 0.03 -22.45 -2.54
CA MET A 7 1.36 -23.04 -2.35
C MET A 7 2.45 -21.97 -2.15
N HIS A 8 2.38 -20.87 -2.90
CA HIS A 8 3.33 -19.76 -2.73
C HIS A 8 3.20 -19.13 -1.35
N PHE A 9 1.98 -18.82 -0.89
CA PHE A 9 1.77 -18.27 0.46
C PHE A 9 2.24 -19.22 1.57
N GLU A 10 2.00 -20.53 1.42
CA GLU A 10 2.49 -21.52 2.37
C GLU A 10 4.03 -21.57 2.41
N GLN A 11 4.69 -21.48 1.26
CA GLN A 11 6.15 -21.43 1.18
C GLN A 11 6.71 -20.19 1.86
N GLU A 12 6.13 -19.00 1.61
CA GLU A 12 6.55 -17.75 2.25
C GLU A 12 6.31 -17.80 3.77
N ASN A 13 5.19 -18.35 4.22
CA ASN A 13 4.94 -18.54 5.65
C ASN A 13 6.00 -19.47 6.28
N LYS A 14 6.35 -20.59 5.64
CA LYS A 14 7.40 -21.50 6.12
C LYS A 14 8.76 -20.81 6.25
N LYS A 15 9.12 -19.93 5.30
CA LYS A 15 10.34 -19.10 5.39
C LYS A 15 10.28 -18.17 6.60
N LEU A 16 9.15 -17.45 6.76
CA LEU A 16 8.94 -16.53 7.87
C LEU A 16 9.03 -17.24 9.23
N VAL A 17 8.41 -18.41 9.36
CA VAL A 17 8.44 -19.20 10.61
C VAL A 17 9.88 -19.57 10.99
N LYS A 18 10.73 -19.94 10.01
CA LYS A 18 12.13 -20.34 10.25
C LYS A 18 13.07 -19.17 10.52
N ALA A 19 12.81 -18.00 9.93
CA ALA A 19 13.67 -16.83 10.06
C ALA A 19 13.61 -16.24 11.48
N ASN A 20 14.73 -15.83 12.05
CA ASN A 20 14.81 -15.11 13.30
C ASN A 20 15.05 -13.60 13.09
N ASN A 21 15.86 -13.26 12.08
CA ASN A 21 16.21 -11.89 11.75
C ASN A 21 15.51 -11.49 10.44
N ILE A 22 14.57 -10.60 10.53
CA ILE A 22 13.77 -10.16 9.39
C ILE A 22 14.07 -8.70 9.11
N VAL A 23 14.44 -8.41 7.86
CA VAL A 23 14.65 -7.04 7.39
C VAL A 23 13.53 -6.67 6.42
N ILE A 24 12.89 -5.53 6.66
CA ILE A 24 11.87 -4.96 5.81
C ILE A 24 12.42 -3.65 5.24
N VAL A 25 12.46 -3.53 3.92
CA VAL A 25 12.97 -2.34 3.23
C VAL A 25 11.80 -1.54 2.66
N GLY A 26 11.62 -0.32 3.17
CA GLY A 26 10.51 0.57 2.78
C GLY A 26 9.49 0.78 3.90
N GLY A 27 9.47 1.99 4.47
CA GLY A 27 8.57 2.41 5.56
C GLY A 27 7.26 3.05 5.10
N GLY A 28 6.75 2.65 3.94
CA GLY A 28 5.39 2.95 3.48
C GLY A 28 4.32 2.13 4.23
N PRO A 29 3.02 2.27 3.88
CA PRO A 29 1.94 1.54 4.55
C PRO A 29 2.18 0.03 4.63
N VAL A 30 2.58 -0.60 3.53
CA VAL A 30 2.82 -2.05 3.47
C VAL A 30 3.95 -2.48 4.42
N GLY A 31 5.09 -1.77 4.41
CA GLY A 31 6.21 -2.13 5.27
C GLY A 31 5.92 -1.91 6.75
N VAL A 32 5.17 -0.85 7.10
CA VAL A 32 4.75 -0.57 8.47
C VAL A 32 3.76 -1.64 8.98
N GLU A 33 2.77 -1.99 8.15
CA GLU A 33 1.81 -3.05 8.46
C GLU A 33 2.54 -4.39 8.66
N LEU A 34 3.38 -4.79 7.70
CA LEU A 34 4.11 -6.06 7.75
C LEU A 34 5.04 -6.15 8.97
N ALA A 35 5.76 -5.06 9.29
CA ALA A 35 6.64 -5.01 10.46
C ALA A 35 5.85 -5.21 11.77
N GLY A 36 4.69 -4.53 11.88
CA GLY A 36 3.82 -4.66 13.03
C GLY A 36 3.22 -6.06 13.18
N GLU A 37 2.71 -6.62 12.10
CA GLU A 37 2.14 -7.98 12.09
C GLU A 37 3.18 -9.05 12.46
N ILE A 38 4.39 -8.98 11.88
CA ILE A 38 5.43 -9.96 12.19
C ILE A 38 5.86 -9.84 13.66
N ALA A 39 6.09 -8.63 14.15
CA ALA A 39 6.55 -8.42 15.53
C ALA A 39 5.51 -8.84 16.56
N ASP A 40 4.22 -8.63 16.29
CA ASP A 40 3.12 -9.01 17.18
C ASP A 40 2.77 -10.51 17.12
N TYR A 41 2.83 -11.10 15.92
CA TYR A 41 2.46 -12.51 15.74
C TYR A 41 3.56 -13.49 16.13
N TYR A 42 4.82 -13.06 16.01
CA TYR A 42 6.00 -13.87 16.29
C TYR A 42 6.90 -13.19 17.31
N PRO A 43 6.49 -13.11 18.58
CA PRO A 43 7.30 -12.50 19.62
C PRO A 43 8.65 -13.25 19.73
N GLY A 44 9.73 -12.49 19.80
CA GLY A 44 11.10 -13.02 19.83
C GLY A 44 11.85 -12.99 18.49
N LYS A 45 11.20 -12.66 17.38
CA LYS A 45 11.89 -12.37 16.12
C LYS A 45 12.46 -10.95 16.12
N ASN A 46 13.66 -10.80 15.55
CA ASN A 46 14.31 -9.50 15.38
C ASN A 46 13.82 -8.85 14.08
N VAL A 47 12.92 -7.89 14.18
CA VAL A 47 12.37 -7.17 13.02
C VAL A 47 13.05 -5.82 12.87
N THR A 48 13.68 -5.57 11.73
CA THR A 48 14.28 -4.28 11.37
C THR A 48 13.55 -3.69 10.17
N LEU A 49 13.02 -2.49 10.30
CA LEU A 49 12.40 -1.72 9.23
C LEU A 49 13.31 -0.58 8.79
N ILE A 50 13.71 -0.57 7.52
CA ILE A 50 14.61 0.43 6.94
C ILE A 50 13.82 1.36 6.04
N GLN A 51 14.00 2.67 6.21
CA GLN A 51 13.33 3.68 5.41
C GLN A 51 14.32 4.73 4.89
N LYS A 52 14.32 4.96 3.58
CA LYS A 52 15.19 5.94 2.91
C LYS A 52 14.94 7.38 3.39
N SER A 53 13.69 7.73 3.69
CA SER A 53 13.33 9.08 4.15
C SER A 53 13.57 9.25 5.65
N ASP A 54 13.52 10.50 6.10
CA ASP A 54 13.64 10.92 7.51
C ASP A 54 12.50 10.44 8.41
N ARG A 55 11.46 9.83 7.83
CA ARG A 55 10.27 9.37 8.56
C ARG A 55 9.54 8.24 7.85
N LEU A 56 8.82 7.42 8.62
CA LEU A 56 7.86 6.45 8.12
C LEU A 56 6.65 7.16 7.49
N LEU A 57 5.93 6.50 6.60
CA LEU A 57 4.68 7.02 6.00
C LEU A 57 4.83 8.45 5.50
N ASN A 58 5.94 8.77 4.82
CA ASN A 58 6.34 10.11 4.44
C ASN A 58 5.34 10.84 3.52
N GLY A 59 4.46 10.11 2.83
CA GLY A 59 3.33 10.65 2.06
C GLY A 59 2.16 11.16 2.91
N PHE A 60 2.20 10.97 4.24
CA PHE A 60 1.13 11.34 5.17
C PHE A 60 1.60 12.43 6.15
N ARG A 61 0.74 12.80 7.10
CA ARG A 61 1.06 13.84 8.09
C ARG A 61 2.21 13.39 9.01
N LYS A 62 2.99 14.37 9.49
CA LYS A 62 4.09 14.13 10.45
C LYS A 62 3.60 13.37 11.68
N LYS A 63 2.42 13.72 12.21
CA LYS A 63 1.80 13.02 13.36
C LYS A 63 1.53 11.54 13.08
N THR A 64 1.17 11.19 11.84
CA THR A 64 0.97 9.80 11.40
C THR A 64 2.28 9.02 11.47
N SER A 65 3.37 9.61 10.97
CA SER A 65 4.73 9.04 11.03
C SER A 65 5.20 8.82 12.47
N GLU A 66 5.05 9.83 13.32
CA GLU A 66 5.43 9.76 14.75
C GLU A 66 4.64 8.66 15.49
N THR A 67 3.35 8.56 15.17
CA THR A 67 2.48 7.54 15.78
C THR A 67 2.87 6.14 15.31
N ALA A 68 3.12 5.94 14.01
CA ALA A 68 3.60 4.67 13.47
C ALA A 68 4.91 4.24 14.13
N HIS A 69 5.88 5.14 14.20
CA HIS A 69 7.17 4.88 14.83
C HIS A 69 7.00 4.44 16.30
N LYS A 70 6.16 5.17 17.07
CA LYS A 70 5.87 4.83 18.46
C LYS A 70 5.23 3.45 18.62
N LEU A 71 4.28 3.10 17.75
CA LEU A 71 3.61 1.80 17.79
C LEU A 71 4.57 0.67 17.47
N LEU A 72 5.37 0.79 16.41
CA LEU A 72 6.37 -0.21 16.04
C LEU A 72 7.46 -0.37 17.09
N SER A 73 7.93 0.73 17.70
CA SER A 73 8.91 0.67 18.79
C SER A 73 8.37 -0.07 20.02
N LYS A 74 7.07 0.06 20.33
CA LYS A 74 6.45 -0.70 21.42
C LYS A 74 6.41 -2.21 21.16
N LEU A 75 6.35 -2.61 19.89
CA LEU A 75 6.43 -4.01 19.46
C LEU A 75 7.86 -4.53 19.34
N GLY A 76 8.87 -3.71 19.67
CA GLY A 76 10.27 -4.08 19.59
C GLY A 76 10.86 -4.00 18.18
N VAL A 77 10.15 -3.43 17.20
CA VAL A 77 10.67 -3.23 15.85
C VAL A 77 11.78 -2.17 15.85
N ARG A 78 12.94 -2.52 15.33
CA ARG A 78 14.05 -1.60 15.10
C ARG A 78 13.78 -0.79 13.83
N VAL A 79 13.65 0.53 13.95
CA VAL A 79 13.41 1.42 12.80
C VAL A 79 14.68 2.19 12.47
N LEU A 80 15.16 2.07 11.23
CA LEU A 80 16.30 2.80 10.68
C LEU A 80 15.78 3.78 9.64
N LEU A 81 15.93 5.07 9.91
CA LEU A 81 15.51 6.17 9.02
C LEU A 81 16.73 6.75 8.30
N ASN A 82 16.48 7.48 7.19
CA ASN A 82 17.51 8.04 6.33
C ASN A 82 18.49 6.99 5.80
N ASP A 83 18.03 5.75 5.63
CA ASP A 83 18.89 4.65 5.22
C ASP A 83 18.20 3.74 4.21
N THR A 84 18.99 2.99 3.48
CA THR A 84 18.53 1.90 2.62
C THR A 84 19.48 0.72 2.77
N MET A 85 19.21 -0.38 2.14
CA MET A 85 20.00 -1.61 2.25
C MET A 85 20.69 -1.91 0.93
N GLU A 86 21.93 -2.35 1.02
CA GLU A 86 22.72 -2.89 -0.08
C GLU A 86 23.33 -4.24 0.31
N GLU A 87 23.61 -5.06 -0.68
CA GLU A 87 24.35 -6.30 -0.56
C GLU A 87 25.75 -6.11 -1.15
N ASN A 88 26.78 -6.54 -0.43
CA ASN A 88 28.14 -6.48 -0.93
C ASN A 88 28.49 -7.73 -1.76
N ILE A 89 29.71 -7.76 -2.34
CA ILE A 89 30.20 -8.87 -3.18
C ILE A 89 30.32 -10.19 -2.43
N ASN A 90 30.33 -10.17 -1.10
CA ASN A 90 30.42 -11.36 -0.25
C ASN A 90 29.04 -11.86 0.20
N GLY A 91 27.95 -11.23 -0.25
CA GLY A 91 26.60 -11.59 0.17
C GLY A 91 26.18 -11.04 1.55
N GLU A 92 26.93 -10.09 2.10
CA GLU A 92 26.59 -9.43 3.36
C GLU A 92 25.70 -8.20 3.10
N TYR A 93 24.70 -8.01 3.95
CA TYR A 93 23.79 -6.86 3.88
C TYR A 93 24.25 -5.75 4.81
N PHE A 94 24.21 -4.51 4.36
CA PHE A 94 24.51 -3.34 5.17
C PHE A 94 23.65 -2.14 4.79
N THR A 95 23.55 -1.19 5.71
CA THR A 95 22.86 0.07 5.45
C THR A 95 23.77 1.03 4.67
N THR A 96 23.20 1.80 3.74
CA THR A 96 23.99 2.64 2.83
C THR A 96 24.63 3.85 3.51
N ASN A 97 23.91 4.53 4.40
CA ASN A 97 24.37 5.75 5.05
C ASN A 97 25.10 5.47 6.37
N SER A 98 24.48 4.73 7.27
CA SER A 98 25.06 4.43 8.58
C SER A 98 26.10 3.30 8.57
N LYS A 99 26.25 2.60 7.42
CA LYS A 99 27.20 1.49 7.22
C LYS A 99 27.09 0.38 8.28
N GLN A 100 25.91 0.16 8.83
CA GLN A 100 25.67 -0.90 9.80
C GLN A 100 25.54 -2.23 9.08
N LEU A 101 26.26 -3.24 9.54
CA LEU A 101 26.06 -4.62 9.12
C LEU A 101 24.69 -5.12 9.59
N LEU A 102 23.97 -5.78 8.69
CA LEU A 102 22.64 -6.33 8.95
C LEU A 102 22.69 -7.85 8.89
N THR A 103 22.21 -8.49 9.93
CA THR A 103 21.91 -9.92 9.88
C THR A 103 20.49 -10.08 9.38
N ALA A 104 20.29 -10.81 8.29
CA ALA A 104 18.98 -11.05 7.69
C ALA A 104 18.84 -12.52 7.28
N ASP A 105 17.90 -13.23 7.87
CA ASP A 105 17.49 -14.57 7.45
C ASP A 105 16.38 -14.47 6.37
N LEU A 106 15.63 -13.37 6.38
CA LEU A 106 14.56 -13.08 5.44
C LEU A 106 14.44 -11.58 5.19
N ILE A 107 14.30 -11.21 3.92
CA ILE A 107 14.18 -9.82 3.49
C ILE A 107 12.88 -9.62 2.74
N TYR A 108 12.11 -8.61 3.15
CA TYR A 108 10.92 -8.16 2.44
C TYR A 108 11.16 -6.78 1.81
N ASN A 109 10.98 -6.70 0.50
CA ASN A 109 11.12 -5.44 -0.23
C ASN A 109 9.77 -4.75 -0.38
N CYS A 110 9.56 -3.65 0.34
CA CYS A 110 8.33 -2.85 0.39
C CYS A 110 8.53 -1.42 -0.14
N VAL A 111 9.49 -1.18 -1.04
CA VAL A 111 9.87 0.16 -1.54
C VAL A 111 8.86 0.80 -2.50
N GLY A 112 7.71 0.20 -2.69
CA GLY A 112 6.65 0.69 -3.57
C GLY A 112 6.45 -0.20 -4.80
N VAL A 113 5.50 0.20 -5.64
CA VAL A 113 5.08 -0.57 -6.81
C VAL A 113 5.40 0.22 -8.07
N LYS A 114 6.05 -0.41 -9.04
CA LYS A 114 6.14 0.13 -10.41
C LYS A 114 4.78 -0.07 -11.09
N VAL A 115 4.28 1.00 -11.70
CA VAL A 115 3.02 0.93 -12.45
C VAL A 115 3.20 0.00 -13.66
N ASN A 116 2.32 -0.98 -13.82
CA ASN A 116 2.37 -1.93 -14.91
C ASN A 116 1.66 -1.37 -16.17
N THR A 117 2.27 -0.37 -16.79
CA THR A 117 1.75 0.33 -17.98
C THR A 117 2.67 0.20 -19.20
N ASP A 118 3.72 -0.60 -19.12
CA ASP A 118 4.69 -0.78 -20.21
C ASP A 118 4.02 -1.25 -21.50
N TRP A 119 2.94 -2.04 -21.43
CA TRP A 119 2.14 -2.48 -22.57
C TRP A 119 1.35 -1.35 -23.28
N LEU A 120 1.17 -0.21 -22.61
CA LEU A 120 0.50 0.97 -23.16
C LEU A 120 1.45 1.85 -23.97
N THR A 121 2.76 1.69 -23.84
CA THR A 121 3.75 2.59 -24.47
C THR A 121 3.61 2.69 -25.99
N LYS A 122 3.21 1.62 -26.65
CA LYS A 122 3.02 1.61 -28.12
C LYS A 122 1.91 2.57 -28.59
N ASN A 123 0.79 2.65 -27.87
CA ASN A 123 -0.41 3.37 -28.30
C ASN A 123 -0.68 4.65 -27.49
N PHE A 124 -0.09 4.78 -26.29
CA PHE A 124 -0.37 5.85 -25.34
C PHE A 124 0.89 6.59 -24.87
N SER A 125 2.00 6.50 -25.61
CA SER A 125 3.29 7.10 -25.21
C SER A 125 3.15 8.59 -24.82
N LEU A 126 2.39 9.37 -25.57
CA LEU A 126 2.16 10.80 -25.32
C LEU A 126 1.27 11.07 -24.09
N SER A 127 0.46 10.09 -23.69
CA SER A 127 -0.42 10.18 -22.53
C SER A 127 0.21 9.66 -21.25
N LEU A 128 1.40 9.04 -21.30
CA LEU A 128 2.14 8.60 -20.13
C LEU A 128 3.04 9.72 -19.61
N ASN A 129 3.18 9.80 -18.28
CA ASN A 129 4.20 10.64 -17.67
C ASN A 129 5.50 9.86 -17.46
N ASP A 130 6.55 10.52 -16.97
CA ASP A 130 7.89 9.95 -16.76
C ASP A 130 7.93 8.78 -15.75
N HIS A 131 6.87 8.64 -14.95
CA HIS A 131 6.69 7.55 -13.98
C HIS A 131 5.77 6.43 -14.48
N GLY A 132 5.35 6.48 -15.76
CA GLY A 132 4.48 5.50 -16.37
C GLY A 132 2.99 5.66 -16.07
N HIS A 133 2.56 6.73 -15.41
CA HIS A 133 1.13 6.95 -15.16
C HIS A 133 0.46 7.61 -16.36
N LEU A 134 -0.77 7.21 -16.66
CA LEU A 134 -1.62 7.89 -17.62
C LEU A 134 -2.02 9.28 -17.12
N ARG A 135 -1.75 10.31 -17.93
CA ARG A 135 -2.22 11.67 -17.66
C ARG A 135 -3.72 11.74 -17.88
N VAL A 136 -4.45 12.19 -16.86
CA VAL A 136 -5.91 12.36 -16.91
C VAL A 136 -6.30 13.82 -16.71
N ASP A 137 -7.47 14.18 -17.28
CA ASP A 137 -8.11 15.46 -17.05
C ASP A 137 -8.99 15.44 -15.77
N ASP A 138 -9.67 16.54 -15.49
CA ASP A 138 -10.56 16.68 -14.35
C ASP A 138 -11.73 15.70 -14.34
N PHE A 139 -12.03 15.06 -15.46
CA PHE A 139 -13.07 14.06 -15.59
C PHE A 139 -12.55 12.62 -15.51
N LEU A 140 -11.25 12.44 -15.26
CA LEU A 140 -10.51 11.19 -15.29
C LEU A 140 -10.39 10.57 -16.68
N ARG A 141 -10.56 11.36 -17.75
CA ARG A 141 -10.30 10.92 -19.12
C ARG A 141 -8.80 10.98 -19.40
N VAL A 142 -8.30 9.99 -20.12
CA VAL A 142 -6.92 9.97 -20.60
C VAL A 142 -6.70 11.14 -21.57
N GLN A 143 -5.63 11.88 -21.36
CA GLN A 143 -5.27 13.02 -22.20
C GLN A 143 -5.26 12.65 -23.68
N SER A 144 -5.88 13.47 -24.52
CA SER A 144 -6.08 13.29 -25.96
C SER A 144 -7.10 12.21 -26.36
N TYR A 145 -7.91 11.70 -25.41
CA TYR A 145 -8.98 10.75 -25.70
C TYR A 145 -10.28 11.16 -25.04
N ASP A 146 -11.39 11.17 -25.78
CA ASP A 146 -12.69 11.58 -25.26
C ASP A 146 -13.46 10.44 -24.59
N ASN A 147 -13.11 9.20 -24.87
CA ASN A 147 -13.84 7.99 -24.49
C ASN A 147 -13.01 6.98 -23.70
N ILE A 148 -11.77 7.34 -23.32
CA ILE A 148 -10.88 6.48 -22.52
C ILE A 148 -10.68 7.13 -21.16
N PHE A 149 -10.84 6.34 -20.09
CA PHE A 149 -10.70 6.78 -18.73
C PHE A 149 -9.62 5.96 -18.02
N ALA A 150 -8.91 6.56 -17.07
CA ALA A 150 -7.96 5.85 -16.22
C ALA A 150 -8.16 6.23 -14.74
N ILE A 151 -8.15 5.22 -13.88
CA ILE A 151 -8.38 5.34 -12.45
C ILE A 151 -7.35 4.52 -11.65
N GLY A 152 -7.29 4.75 -10.36
CA GLY A 152 -6.41 4.00 -9.46
C GLY A 152 -4.94 4.25 -9.75
N ASP A 153 -4.13 3.21 -9.54
CA ASP A 153 -2.67 3.31 -9.55
C ASP A 153 -2.09 3.73 -10.90
N CYS A 154 -2.73 3.37 -12.00
CA CYS A 154 -2.24 3.72 -13.35
C CYS A 154 -2.48 5.18 -13.74
N SER A 155 -3.31 5.94 -13.04
CA SER A 155 -3.59 7.36 -13.32
C SER A 155 -2.62 8.29 -12.59
N ASN A 156 -2.37 9.49 -13.14
CA ASN A 156 -1.53 10.50 -12.50
C ASN A 156 -2.27 11.40 -11.49
N ILE A 157 -3.50 11.03 -11.11
CA ILE A 157 -4.28 11.82 -10.16
C ILE A 157 -3.53 12.01 -8.83
N LYS A 158 -3.58 13.24 -8.31
CA LYS A 158 -2.90 13.61 -7.06
C LYS A 158 -3.71 13.18 -5.83
N GLU A 159 -3.82 11.89 -5.64
CA GLU A 159 -4.38 11.24 -4.46
C GLU A 159 -3.48 10.09 -4.02
N ALA A 160 -3.59 9.68 -2.77
CA ALA A 160 -2.93 8.47 -2.29
C ALA A 160 -3.40 7.25 -3.11
N LYS A 161 -2.49 6.34 -3.43
CA LYS A 161 -2.81 5.13 -4.19
C LYS A 161 -3.42 4.09 -3.26
N LEU A 162 -4.70 4.24 -2.97
CA LEU A 162 -5.48 3.40 -2.04
C LEU A 162 -6.70 2.81 -2.75
N GLY A 163 -6.97 1.53 -2.50
CA GLY A 163 -8.03 0.81 -3.18
C GLY A 163 -9.42 1.48 -3.06
N TYR A 164 -9.77 2.03 -1.88
CA TYR A 164 -11.05 2.71 -1.71
C TYR A 164 -11.17 4.00 -2.54
N LEU A 165 -10.05 4.70 -2.81
CA LEU A 165 -10.05 5.87 -3.69
C LEU A 165 -10.23 5.46 -5.15
N ALA A 166 -9.61 4.35 -5.57
CA ALA A 166 -9.85 3.79 -6.89
C ALA A 166 -11.32 3.40 -7.10
N ASP A 167 -12.00 2.89 -6.06
CA ASP A 167 -13.43 2.57 -6.09
C ASP A 167 -14.29 3.84 -6.28
N ILE A 168 -14.03 4.90 -5.51
CA ILE A 168 -14.69 6.21 -5.67
C ILE A 168 -14.45 6.81 -7.06
N GLN A 169 -13.22 6.72 -7.58
CA GLN A 169 -12.89 7.16 -8.92
C GLN A 169 -13.67 6.36 -9.98
N GLY A 170 -13.78 5.03 -9.79
CA GLY A 170 -14.57 4.15 -10.63
C GLY A 170 -16.04 4.54 -10.70
N GLU A 171 -16.66 4.85 -9.55
CA GLU A 171 -18.04 5.37 -9.53
C GLU A 171 -18.19 6.70 -10.28
N ALA A 172 -17.23 7.61 -10.13
CA ALA A 172 -17.27 8.90 -10.83
C ALA A 172 -17.18 8.72 -12.34
N VAL A 173 -16.27 7.84 -12.79
CA VAL A 173 -16.11 7.49 -14.22
C VAL A 173 -17.38 6.82 -14.74
N ALA A 174 -17.96 5.83 -14.06
CA ALA A 174 -19.19 5.16 -14.48
C ALA A 174 -20.33 6.16 -14.65
N LYS A 175 -20.49 7.10 -13.72
CA LYS A 175 -21.47 8.20 -13.82
C LYS A 175 -21.21 9.10 -15.04
N ASN A 176 -19.94 9.41 -15.34
CA ASN A 176 -19.55 10.20 -16.49
C ASN A 176 -19.76 9.46 -17.81
N MET A 177 -19.46 8.17 -17.90
CA MET A 177 -19.77 7.35 -19.07
C MET A 177 -21.27 7.34 -19.39
N LEU A 178 -22.13 7.19 -18.38
CA LEU A 178 -23.58 7.29 -18.55
C LEU A 178 -24.04 8.69 -19.00
N ARG A 179 -23.29 9.74 -18.64
CA ARG A 179 -23.58 11.10 -19.11
C ARG A 179 -23.18 11.27 -20.58
N LEU A 180 -22.03 10.71 -21.01
CA LEU A 180 -21.64 10.71 -22.41
C LEU A 180 -22.68 10.03 -23.30
N VAL A 181 -23.14 8.84 -22.92
CA VAL A 181 -24.19 8.11 -23.68
C VAL A 181 -25.49 8.93 -23.80
N LYS A 182 -25.75 9.85 -22.87
CA LYS A 182 -26.95 10.70 -22.84
C LYS A 182 -26.68 12.14 -23.32
N ASP A 183 -25.57 12.40 -24.00
CA ASP A 183 -25.15 13.73 -24.46
C ASP A 183 -25.19 14.81 -23.36
N LYS A 184 -24.86 14.42 -22.11
CA LYS A 184 -24.84 15.33 -20.95
C LYS A 184 -23.43 15.76 -20.64
N LYS A 185 -23.26 17.01 -20.16
CA LYS A 185 -21.97 17.52 -19.68
C LYS A 185 -21.38 16.63 -18.58
N LEU A 186 -20.09 16.32 -18.67
CA LEU A 186 -19.36 15.57 -17.65
C LEU A 186 -19.29 16.36 -16.34
N LYS A 187 -19.10 15.64 -15.23
CA LYS A 187 -18.85 16.22 -13.92
C LYS A 187 -17.40 16.01 -13.52
N ALA A 188 -16.72 17.08 -13.14
CA ALA A 188 -15.37 17.00 -12.63
C ALA A 188 -15.28 16.13 -11.37
N TYR A 189 -14.26 15.32 -11.30
CA TYR A 189 -13.91 14.59 -10.10
C TYR A 189 -13.23 15.53 -9.11
N LYS A 190 -13.60 15.42 -7.86
CA LYS A 190 -12.96 16.16 -6.77
C LYS A 190 -12.16 15.18 -5.92
N THR A 191 -10.87 15.47 -5.77
CA THR A 191 -9.98 14.67 -4.92
C THR A 191 -10.48 14.62 -3.47
N ASN A 192 -10.30 13.49 -2.85
CA ASN A 192 -10.70 13.24 -1.47
C ASN A 192 -9.52 13.52 -0.53
N PRO A 193 -9.80 13.90 0.72
CA PRO A 193 -8.75 14.05 1.71
C PRO A 193 -8.09 12.70 2.02
N ASP A 194 -6.81 12.75 2.38
CA ASP A 194 -6.05 11.55 2.74
C ASP A 194 -6.58 10.94 4.04
N VAL A 195 -7.29 9.84 3.91
CA VAL A 195 -7.69 8.96 5.00
C VAL A 195 -6.91 7.66 4.86
N VAL A 196 -6.18 7.28 5.89
CA VAL A 196 -5.45 6.02 5.89
C VAL A 196 -5.63 5.31 7.23
N LEU A 197 -5.77 4.00 7.16
CA LEU A 197 -5.81 3.11 8.29
C LEU A 197 -4.68 2.11 8.14
N VAL A 198 -3.72 2.14 9.08
CA VAL A 198 -2.51 1.31 9.09
C VAL A 198 -2.51 0.48 10.37
N PRO A 199 -2.89 -0.79 10.32
CA PRO A 199 -2.73 -1.72 11.42
C PRO A 199 -1.24 -1.91 11.75
N THR A 200 -0.94 -2.15 13.03
CA THR A 200 0.39 -2.49 13.51
C THR A 200 0.26 -3.64 14.53
N GLY A 201 0.01 -4.84 14.02
CA GLY A 201 -0.33 -6.00 14.84
C GLY A 201 -1.84 -6.14 15.09
N ARG A 202 -2.24 -7.19 15.80
CA ARG A 202 -3.63 -7.66 15.95
C ARG A 202 -4.58 -6.69 16.65
N GLU A 203 -4.07 -5.88 17.57
CA GLU A 203 -4.90 -5.04 18.45
C GLU A 203 -4.53 -3.57 18.40
N SER A 204 -3.57 -3.19 17.58
CA SER A 204 -3.11 -1.81 17.50
C SER A 204 -2.98 -1.31 16.06
N GLY A 205 -2.96 0.01 15.92
CA GLY A 205 -2.78 0.66 14.65
C GLY A 205 -3.10 2.14 14.73
N LEU A 206 -3.02 2.80 13.61
CA LEU A 206 -3.33 4.21 13.50
C LEU A 206 -4.32 4.49 12.38
N VAL A 207 -5.09 5.55 12.56
CA VAL A 207 -6.00 6.10 11.57
C VAL A 207 -5.69 7.58 11.40
N GLN A 208 -5.36 7.98 10.18
CA GLN A 208 -5.35 9.39 9.80
C GLN A 208 -6.69 9.75 9.20
N LEU A 209 -7.35 10.73 9.78
CA LEU A 209 -8.55 11.39 9.27
C LEU A 209 -8.15 12.78 8.71
N PRO A 210 -9.02 13.48 7.96
CA PRO A 210 -8.71 14.79 7.39
C PRO A 210 -8.21 15.83 8.40
N PHE A 211 -8.64 15.70 9.67
CA PHE A 211 -8.35 16.69 10.74
C PHE A 211 -7.65 16.08 11.96
N ALA A 212 -7.51 14.75 12.06
CA ALA A 212 -6.95 14.10 13.24
C ALA A 212 -6.16 12.83 12.88
N VAL A 213 -5.23 12.45 13.78
CA VAL A 213 -4.60 11.12 13.81
C VAL A 213 -4.94 10.48 15.15
N THR A 214 -5.45 9.26 15.12
CA THR A 214 -5.90 8.52 16.29
C THR A 214 -5.43 7.07 16.26
N THR A 215 -5.44 6.43 17.42
CA THR A 215 -5.13 5.00 17.61
C THR A 215 -6.34 4.24 18.18
N LEU A 216 -7.56 4.69 17.87
CA LEU A 216 -8.78 4.06 18.36
C LEU A 216 -8.91 2.62 17.81
N ASN A 217 -8.75 1.65 18.68
CA ASN A 217 -8.69 0.23 18.34
C ASN A 217 -9.94 -0.24 17.58
N PHE A 218 -11.14 0.30 17.88
CA PHE A 218 -12.34 -0.14 17.18
C PHE A 218 -12.28 0.19 15.67
N LEU A 219 -11.68 1.31 15.27
CA LEU A 219 -11.48 1.67 13.85
C LEU A 219 -10.47 0.77 13.17
N VAL A 220 -9.40 0.41 13.91
CA VAL A 220 -8.38 -0.53 13.43
C VAL A 220 -9.00 -1.92 13.26
N ASN A 221 -9.75 -2.39 14.24
CA ASN A 221 -10.41 -3.70 14.22
C ASN A 221 -11.41 -3.85 13.08
N MET A 222 -12.01 -2.76 12.58
CA MET A 222 -12.87 -2.81 11.39
C MET A 222 -12.12 -3.32 10.15
N LYS A 223 -10.83 -2.96 9.99
CA LYS A 223 -9.99 -3.49 8.90
C LYS A 223 -9.48 -4.89 9.21
N GLN A 224 -9.04 -5.13 10.45
CA GLN A 224 -8.42 -6.38 10.86
C GLN A 224 -9.39 -7.57 10.84
N LYS A 225 -10.67 -7.33 11.12
CA LYS A 225 -11.69 -8.39 11.23
C LYS A 225 -11.83 -9.22 9.95
N ASP A 226 -11.86 -8.57 8.78
CA ASP A 226 -12.08 -9.24 7.49
C ASP A 226 -11.37 -8.55 6.31
N LEU A 227 -10.46 -7.61 6.59
CA LEU A 227 -9.76 -6.81 5.56
C LEU A 227 -10.73 -6.15 4.55
N PHE A 228 -11.94 -5.83 4.98
CA PHE A 228 -13.04 -5.34 4.16
C PHE A 228 -13.48 -6.29 3.02
N ILE A 229 -13.16 -7.59 3.10
CA ILE A 229 -13.51 -8.58 2.08
C ILE A 229 -15.02 -8.63 1.89
N LEU A 230 -15.81 -8.66 2.97
CA LEU A 230 -17.27 -8.66 2.89
C LEU A 230 -17.82 -7.44 2.17
N LYS A 231 -17.23 -6.26 2.42
CA LYS A 231 -17.61 -5.02 1.75
C LYS A 231 -17.28 -5.07 0.26
N ALA A 232 -16.11 -5.62 -0.11
CA ALA A 232 -15.70 -5.80 -1.50
C ALA A 232 -16.64 -6.75 -2.25
N PHE A 233 -16.98 -7.90 -1.69
CA PHE A 233 -17.94 -8.84 -2.29
C PHE A 233 -19.31 -8.21 -2.50
N LYS A 234 -19.81 -7.48 -1.51
CA LYS A 234 -21.08 -6.75 -1.62
C LYS A 234 -21.03 -5.70 -2.74
N GLY A 235 -19.94 -4.95 -2.86
CA GLY A 235 -19.73 -3.96 -3.93
C GLY A 235 -19.71 -4.59 -5.32
N LEU A 236 -19.14 -5.78 -5.45
CA LEU A 236 -19.08 -6.56 -6.69
C LEU A 236 -20.39 -7.33 -7.00
N GLY A 237 -21.40 -7.28 -6.13
CA GLY A 237 -22.64 -8.04 -6.30
C GLY A 237 -22.46 -9.56 -6.18
N VAL A 238 -21.34 -10.02 -5.62
CA VAL A 238 -21.04 -11.44 -5.45
C VAL A 238 -21.75 -11.96 -4.21
N LYS A 239 -22.65 -12.94 -4.39
CA LYS A 239 -23.24 -13.68 -3.26
C LYS A 239 -22.18 -14.61 -2.68
N GLN A 240 -21.94 -14.48 -1.38
CA GLN A 240 -21.03 -15.37 -0.68
C GLN A 240 -21.55 -16.81 -0.65
N SER A 241 -20.76 -17.74 -1.19
CA SER A 241 -20.69 -19.11 -0.71
C SER A 241 -19.33 -19.22 0.04
N ILE A 242 -19.21 -18.63 1.21
CA ILE A 242 -18.07 -18.91 2.07
C ILE A 242 -18.44 -20.16 2.85
N ASN A 243 -18.04 -21.31 2.37
CA ASN A 243 -17.82 -22.47 3.23
C ASN A 243 -16.68 -22.05 4.18
N GLN A 244 -17.04 -21.89 5.46
CA GLN A 244 -16.06 -21.78 6.54
C GLN A 244 -15.22 -23.07 6.50
N ALA A 245 -13.96 -22.93 6.13
CA ALA A 245 -12.93 -23.94 6.37
C ALA A 245 -12.09 -23.50 7.54
#